data_cde253074bdc563ae57f4dcea175c0be
#
_entry.id   cde253074bdc563ae57f4dcea175c0be
#
_cell.length_a   1.000
_cell.length_b   1.000
_cell.length_c   1.000
_cell.angle_alpha   90.00
_cell.angle_beta   90.00
_cell.angle_gamma   90.00
#
_symmetry.space_group_name_H-M   'P 1'
#
loop_
_entity.id
_entity.type
_entity.pdbx_description
1 polymer ?
#
loop_
_entity_poly.entity_id
_entity_poly.type
_entity_poly.pdbx_seq_one_letter_code
_entity_poly.pdbx_strand_id
1 'polypeptide(L)'
;DGLAGHPFLKWLCEMNDTVFIARHERTTVAGQVAEIRAALAGASRLTIFPEGTTSDGTTTLPFKSALLSAIDPPPPGIAVQPVVLVYDEAPHVSWVGDEPGLDNFRRILARARSVRLDIHFLPPLAGPALAGRKAMAQAAQGAIRARLPA
;
A
#
# COMPACT_ATOMS: atom_id res chain seq x y z
N ASP A 1 -2.13 -11.26 -6.37
CA ASP A 1 -2.60 -12.53 -6.95
C ASP A 1 -2.81 -13.63 -5.91
N GLY A 2 -1.96 -13.77 -4.88
CA GLY A 2 -2.11 -14.80 -3.85
C GLY A 2 -3.40 -14.70 -3.03
N LEU A 3 -3.91 -13.50 -2.77
CA LEU A 3 -5.16 -13.29 -2.03
C LEU A 3 -6.40 -13.59 -2.90
N ALA A 4 -6.34 -13.28 -4.19
CA ALA A 4 -7.44 -13.51 -5.12
C ALA A 4 -7.72 -15.02 -5.35
N GLY A 5 -6.72 -15.88 -5.17
CA GLY A 5 -6.86 -17.33 -5.28
C GLY A 5 -7.60 -18.01 -4.13
N HIS A 6 -7.83 -17.29 -3.00
CA HIS A 6 -8.52 -17.86 -1.83
C HIS A 6 -9.92 -17.26 -1.68
N PRO A 7 -11.03 -18.02 -1.82
CA PRO A 7 -12.39 -17.47 -1.88
C PRO A 7 -12.77 -16.57 -0.70
N PHE A 8 -12.40 -16.94 0.52
CA PHE A 8 -12.67 -16.16 1.72
C PHE A 8 -11.90 -14.84 1.74
N LEU A 9 -10.60 -14.87 1.38
CA LEU A 9 -9.79 -13.65 1.36
C LEU A 9 -10.21 -12.73 0.22
N LYS A 10 -10.58 -13.28 -0.92
CA LYS A 10 -11.16 -12.52 -2.03
C LYS A 10 -12.42 -11.79 -1.59
N TRP A 11 -13.38 -12.51 -0.99
CA TRP A 11 -14.62 -11.92 -0.47
C TRP A 11 -14.34 -10.80 0.56
N LEU A 12 -13.39 -11.01 1.49
CA LEU A 12 -13.01 -9.98 2.47
C LEU A 12 -12.41 -8.73 1.81
N CYS A 13 -11.60 -8.91 0.78
CA CYS A 13 -11.04 -7.81 0.01
C CYS A 13 -12.13 -7.06 -0.77
N GLU A 14 -13.06 -7.77 -1.38
CA GLU A 14 -14.20 -7.18 -2.12
C GLU A 14 -15.10 -6.37 -1.20
N MET A 15 -15.30 -6.81 0.05
CA MET A 15 -16.04 -6.03 1.07
C MET A 15 -15.37 -4.71 1.44
N ASN A 16 -14.08 -4.56 1.16
CA ASN A 16 -13.31 -3.35 1.43
C ASN A 16 -12.94 -2.60 0.13
N ASP A 17 -13.70 -2.80 -0.93
CA ASP A 17 -13.51 -2.14 -2.24
C ASP A 17 -12.06 -2.26 -2.76
N THR A 18 -11.42 -3.41 -2.47
CA THR A 18 -10.01 -3.65 -2.86
C THR A 18 -9.89 -3.85 -4.36
N VAL A 19 -9.08 -3.02 -5.00
CA VAL A 19 -8.73 -3.17 -6.42
C VAL A 19 -7.57 -4.18 -6.54
N PHE A 20 -7.82 -5.30 -7.23
CA PHE A 20 -6.80 -6.32 -7.48
C PHE A 20 -5.98 -5.94 -8.71
N ILE A 21 -4.67 -5.81 -8.54
CA ILE A 21 -3.74 -5.50 -9.62
C ILE A 21 -2.96 -6.75 -10.00
N ALA A 22 -3.03 -7.14 -11.27
CA ALA A 22 -2.26 -8.27 -11.82
C ALA A 22 -0.78 -7.87 -12.00
N ARG A 23 0.10 -8.38 -11.13
CA ARG A 23 1.52 -7.97 -11.07
C ARG A 23 2.36 -8.48 -12.24
N HIS A 24 1.91 -9.53 -12.93
CA HIS A 24 2.71 -10.25 -13.94
C HIS A 24 2.41 -9.85 -15.39
N GLU A 25 1.34 -9.11 -15.65
CA GLU A 25 0.97 -8.69 -16.99
C GLU A 25 1.42 -7.25 -17.29
N ARG A 26 2.64 -7.10 -17.82
CA ARG A 26 3.17 -5.78 -18.23
C ARG A 26 2.34 -5.09 -19.32
N THR A 27 1.58 -5.85 -20.07
CA THR A 27 0.71 -5.36 -21.16
C THR A 27 -0.54 -4.62 -20.67
N THR A 28 -0.87 -4.69 -19.38
CA THR A 28 -2.11 -4.13 -18.80
C THR A 28 -1.87 -2.92 -17.90
N VAL A 29 -0.68 -2.29 -17.91
CA VAL A 29 -0.43 -1.09 -17.06
C VAL A 29 -1.46 0.00 -17.33
N ALA A 30 -1.83 0.22 -18.60
CA ALA A 30 -2.85 1.22 -18.97
C ALA A 30 -4.24 0.83 -18.44
N GLY A 31 -4.59 -0.46 -18.49
CA GLY A 31 -5.85 -0.98 -17.93
C GLY A 31 -5.88 -0.83 -16.41
N GLN A 32 -4.81 -1.19 -15.71
CA GLN A 32 -4.70 -1.03 -14.27
C GLN A 32 -4.79 0.44 -13.83
N VAL A 33 -4.16 1.35 -14.57
CA VAL A 33 -4.28 2.80 -14.34
C VAL A 33 -5.74 3.25 -14.52
N ALA A 34 -6.42 2.75 -15.53
CA ALA A 34 -7.84 3.09 -15.77
C ALA A 34 -8.75 2.56 -14.65
N GLU A 35 -8.53 1.33 -14.17
CA GLU A 35 -9.27 0.75 -13.03
C GLU A 35 -9.07 1.56 -11.75
N ILE A 36 -7.82 1.92 -11.43
CA ILE A 36 -7.52 2.76 -10.26
C ILE A 36 -8.18 4.14 -10.37
N ARG A 37 -8.16 4.75 -11.56
CA ARG A 37 -8.83 6.03 -11.80
C ARG A 37 -10.34 5.93 -11.68
N ALA A 38 -10.94 4.85 -12.18
CA ALA A 38 -12.36 4.61 -12.05
C ALA A 38 -12.76 4.40 -10.58
N ALA A 39 -11.98 3.63 -9.82
CA ALA A 39 -12.17 3.45 -8.38
C ALA A 39 -12.05 4.78 -7.63
N LEU A 40 -11.07 5.62 -7.98
CA LEU A 40 -10.88 6.93 -7.37
C LEU A 40 -12.00 7.92 -7.71
N ALA A 41 -12.58 7.82 -8.91
CA ALA A 41 -13.71 8.66 -9.31
C ALA A 41 -15.01 8.30 -8.55
N GLY A 42 -15.18 7.03 -8.18
CA GLY A 42 -16.32 6.53 -7.40
C GLY A 42 -16.14 6.59 -5.89
N ALA A 43 -14.90 6.72 -5.41
CA ALA A 43 -14.55 6.72 -3.99
C ALA A 43 -13.90 8.05 -3.59
N SER A 44 -14.18 8.52 -2.37
CA SER A 44 -13.54 9.72 -1.83
C SER A 44 -12.09 9.51 -1.39
N ARG A 45 -11.63 8.26 -1.31
CA ARG A 45 -10.30 7.87 -0.82
C ARG A 45 -9.81 6.60 -1.50
N LEU A 46 -8.49 6.53 -1.72
CA LEU A 46 -7.81 5.35 -2.21
C LEU A 46 -6.50 5.18 -1.46
N THR A 47 -6.24 3.98 -0.94
CA THR A 47 -4.96 3.64 -0.33
C THR A 47 -4.10 2.86 -1.33
N ILE A 48 -2.85 3.30 -1.50
CA ILE A 48 -1.86 2.65 -2.36
C ILE A 48 -0.66 2.23 -1.51
N PHE A 49 -0.23 0.98 -1.65
CA PHE A 49 0.99 0.46 -1.04
C PHE A 49 2.12 0.43 -2.09
N PRO A 50 2.93 1.50 -2.20
CA PRO A 50 3.86 1.67 -3.32
C PRO A 50 5.09 0.75 -3.27
N GLU A 51 5.34 0.06 -2.16
CA GLU A 51 6.34 -1.00 -2.08
C GLU A 51 5.98 -2.20 -2.97
N GLY A 52 4.69 -2.44 -3.15
CA GLY A 52 4.16 -3.53 -3.98
C GLY A 52 4.45 -4.93 -3.43
N THR A 53 4.96 -5.04 -2.23
CA THR A 53 5.17 -6.28 -1.45
C THR A 53 5.25 -5.92 0.02
N THR A 54 5.30 -6.92 0.88
CA THR A 54 5.49 -6.77 2.32
C THR A 54 6.97 -6.81 2.70
N SER A 55 7.31 -6.20 3.84
CA SER A 55 8.64 -6.22 4.46
C SER A 55 8.51 -6.58 5.93
N ASP A 56 9.62 -6.61 6.65
CA ASP A 56 9.63 -6.86 8.10
C ASP A 56 9.10 -5.67 8.94
N GLY A 57 8.78 -4.56 8.30
CA GLY A 57 8.21 -3.37 8.94
C GLY A 57 9.23 -2.50 9.68
N THR A 58 10.51 -2.82 9.64
CA THR A 58 11.57 -2.00 10.28
C THR A 58 11.98 -0.82 9.40
N THR A 59 11.85 -0.96 8.08
CA THR A 59 12.13 0.10 7.11
C THR A 59 11.22 -0.01 5.91
N THR A 60 11.25 0.97 5.01
CA THR A 60 10.51 0.90 3.75
C THR A 60 11.36 0.30 2.65
N LEU A 61 10.76 -0.55 1.83
CA LEU A 61 11.32 -0.95 0.54
C LEU A 61 11.25 0.21 -0.48
N PRO A 62 12.01 0.15 -1.59
CA PRO A 62 11.93 1.16 -2.63
C PRO A 62 10.50 1.30 -3.19
N PHE A 63 9.99 2.53 -3.23
CA PHE A 63 8.67 2.79 -3.78
C PHE A 63 8.65 2.65 -5.30
N LYS A 64 7.73 1.81 -5.80
CA LYS A 64 7.51 1.60 -7.24
C LYS A 64 6.67 2.74 -7.80
N SER A 65 7.31 3.74 -8.40
CA SER A 65 6.63 4.93 -8.93
C SER A 65 5.57 4.59 -10.00
N ALA A 66 5.67 3.42 -10.64
CA ALA A 66 4.66 2.96 -11.59
C ALA A 66 3.26 2.83 -10.96
N LEU A 67 3.17 2.47 -9.68
CA LEU A 67 1.90 2.37 -8.96
C LEU A 67 1.22 3.74 -8.75
N LEU A 68 2.00 4.82 -8.81
CA LEU A 68 1.49 6.19 -8.69
C LEU A 68 1.08 6.80 -10.05
N SER A 69 1.20 6.05 -11.16
CA SER A 69 0.83 6.56 -12.50
C SER A 69 -0.66 6.89 -12.61
N ALA A 70 -1.50 6.24 -11.82
CA ALA A 70 -2.93 6.49 -11.81
C ALA A 70 -3.30 7.88 -11.25
N ILE A 71 -2.44 8.42 -10.38
CA ILE A 71 -2.59 9.72 -9.74
C ILE A 71 -1.55 10.74 -10.24
N ASP A 72 -1.04 10.58 -11.42
CA ASP A 72 -0.10 11.49 -12.07
C ASP A 72 -0.70 12.04 -13.38
N PRO A 73 -1.10 13.34 -13.44
CA PRO A 73 -1.19 14.27 -12.31
C PRO A 73 -2.30 13.90 -11.32
N PRO A 74 -2.18 14.32 -10.04
CA PRO A 74 -3.25 14.11 -9.05
C PRO A 74 -4.56 14.74 -9.53
N PRO A 75 -5.70 14.03 -9.42
CA PRO A 75 -6.99 14.60 -9.78
C PRO A 75 -7.32 15.85 -8.93
N PRO A 76 -8.05 16.84 -9.49
CA PRO A 76 -8.45 18.04 -8.75
C PRO A 76 -9.18 17.69 -7.45
N GLY A 77 -8.78 18.34 -6.36
CA GLY A 77 -9.40 18.12 -5.04
C GLY A 77 -8.91 16.88 -4.29
N ILE A 78 -8.06 16.05 -4.90
CA ILE A 78 -7.47 14.87 -4.26
C ILE A 78 -6.08 15.22 -3.70
N ALA A 79 -5.93 15.08 -2.38
CA ALA A 79 -4.64 15.20 -1.72
C ALA A 79 -3.87 13.86 -1.74
N VAL A 80 -2.58 13.92 -2.03
CA VAL A 80 -1.66 12.77 -1.90
C VAL A 80 -1.01 12.85 -0.54
N GLN A 81 -1.42 11.98 0.38
CA GLN A 81 -0.98 12.01 1.78
C GLN A 81 -0.20 10.75 2.14
N PRO A 82 1.08 10.87 2.53
CA PRO A 82 1.83 9.73 3.07
C PRO A 82 1.26 9.31 4.42
N VAL A 83 1.19 7.99 4.63
CA VAL A 83 0.72 7.38 5.89
C VAL A 83 1.73 6.35 6.34
N VAL A 84 2.09 6.38 7.63
CA VAL A 84 2.99 5.41 8.25
C VAL A 84 2.18 4.47 9.12
N LEU A 85 2.40 3.19 8.96
CA LEU A 85 1.87 2.14 9.82
C LEU A 85 3.02 1.62 10.70
N VAL A 86 2.92 1.80 12.00
CA VAL A 86 3.95 1.36 12.97
C VAL A 86 3.34 0.28 13.85
N TYR A 87 3.85 -0.93 13.71
CA TYR A 87 3.50 -2.06 14.58
C TYR A 87 4.53 -2.19 15.69
N ASP A 88 4.09 -2.37 16.94
CA ASP A 88 4.97 -2.54 18.11
C ASP A 88 5.85 -3.80 18.02
N GLU A 89 5.41 -4.80 17.27
CA GLU A 89 6.12 -6.05 17.05
C GLU A 89 6.24 -6.37 15.55
N ALA A 90 6.61 -5.37 14.72
CA ALA A 90 6.61 -5.49 13.27
C ALA A 90 7.26 -6.79 12.75
N PRO A 91 8.48 -7.20 13.14
CA PRO A 91 9.09 -8.44 12.65
C PRO A 91 8.30 -9.71 12.98
N HIS A 92 7.53 -9.70 14.08
CA HIS A 92 6.77 -10.86 14.53
C HIS A 92 5.38 -10.97 13.89
N VAL A 93 4.86 -9.88 13.32
CA VAL A 93 3.53 -9.86 12.70
C VAL A 93 3.61 -9.72 11.19
N SER A 94 4.75 -9.31 10.66
CA SER A 94 4.95 -9.11 9.24
C SER A 94 4.93 -10.43 8.46
N TRP A 95 4.42 -10.35 7.24
CA TRP A 95 4.48 -11.45 6.27
C TRP A 95 5.68 -11.20 5.35
N VAL A 96 6.73 -12.00 5.47
CA VAL A 96 7.99 -11.81 4.76
C VAL A 96 8.52 -13.09 4.13
N GLY A 97 9.36 -12.95 3.13
CA GLY A 97 10.00 -14.06 2.43
C GLY A 97 9.02 -14.97 1.73
N ASP A 98 9.28 -16.26 1.79
CA ASP A 98 8.49 -17.31 1.14
C ASP A 98 7.42 -17.92 2.05
N GLU A 99 7.13 -17.28 3.20
CA GLU A 99 6.08 -17.75 4.11
C GLU A 99 4.73 -17.82 3.36
N PRO A 100 4.03 -18.98 3.34
CA PRO A 100 2.70 -19.03 2.76
C PRO A 100 1.73 -18.11 3.48
N GLY A 101 0.92 -17.33 2.73
CA GLY A 101 0.01 -16.33 3.33
C GLY A 101 -0.97 -16.91 4.34
N LEU A 102 -1.40 -18.17 4.16
CA LEU A 102 -2.28 -18.84 5.12
C LEU A 102 -1.56 -19.16 6.44
N ASP A 103 -0.28 -19.46 6.40
CA ASP A 103 0.51 -19.76 7.60
C ASP A 103 0.80 -18.46 8.37
N ASN A 104 1.11 -17.35 7.67
CA ASN A 104 1.16 -16.03 8.27
C ASN A 104 -0.18 -15.69 8.97
N PHE A 105 -1.30 -15.86 8.26
CA PHE A 105 -2.63 -15.59 8.82
C PHE A 105 -2.91 -16.42 10.08
N ARG A 106 -2.61 -17.73 10.06
CA ARG A 106 -2.75 -18.61 11.23
C ARG A 106 -1.86 -18.16 12.39
N ARG A 107 -0.60 -17.79 12.08
CA ARG A 107 0.36 -17.31 13.08
C ARG A 107 -0.15 -16.04 13.78
N ILE A 108 -0.75 -15.12 13.03
CA ILE A 108 -1.37 -13.90 13.61
C ILE A 108 -2.58 -14.26 14.47
N LEU A 109 -3.48 -15.12 13.99
CA LEU A 109 -4.68 -15.50 14.75
C LEU A 109 -4.38 -16.34 16.01
N ALA A 110 -3.29 -17.11 16.00
CA ALA A 110 -2.87 -17.91 17.16
C ALA A 110 -2.25 -17.08 18.28
N ARG A 111 -2.06 -15.77 18.11
CA ARG A 111 -1.49 -14.90 19.14
C ARG A 111 -2.44 -14.76 20.31
N ALA A 112 -1.92 -14.93 21.52
CA ALA A 112 -2.68 -14.76 22.77
C ALA A 112 -2.88 -13.29 23.15
N ARG A 113 -2.24 -12.35 22.44
CA ARG A 113 -2.29 -10.90 22.72
C ARG A 113 -2.61 -10.10 21.46
N SER A 114 -3.19 -8.93 21.66
CA SER A 114 -3.47 -7.98 20.57
C SER A 114 -2.18 -7.43 19.95
N VAL A 115 -2.26 -7.06 18.68
CA VAL A 115 -1.22 -6.31 17.97
C VAL A 115 -1.57 -4.83 18.07
N ARG A 116 -0.64 -4.02 18.55
CA ARG A 116 -0.78 -2.57 18.54
C ARG A 116 -0.32 -2.03 17.19
N LEU A 117 -1.10 -1.16 16.61
CA LEU A 117 -0.82 -0.44 15.38
C LEU A 117 -1.02 1.06 15.63
N ASP A 118 0.02 1.85 15.44
CA ASP A 118 -0.05 3.30 15.41
C ASP A 118 -0.06 3.77 13.95
N ILE A 119 -1.08 4.56 13.57
CA ILE A 119 -1.25 5.09 12.22
C ILE A 119 -0.94 6.59 12.25
N HIS A 120 0.08 7.01 11.49
CA HIS A 120 0.47 8.41 11.41
C HIS A 120 0.16 8.98 10.03
N PHE A 121 -0.77 9.92 9.98
CA PHE A 121 -1.06 10.71 8.79
C PHE A 121 -0.06 11.87 8.72
N LEU A 122 0.82 11.84 7.72
CA LEU A 122 1.82 12.91 7.51
C LEU A 122 1.20 14.05 6.71
N PRO A 123 1.85 15.23 6.67
CA PRO A 123 1.38 16.32 5.83
C PRO A 123 1.21 15.89 4.37
N PRO A 124 0.14 16.32 3.68
CA PRO A 124 -0.02 16.07 2.25
C PRO A 124 1.16 16.60 1.43
N LEU A 125 1.51 15.89 0.36
CA LEU A 125 2.52 16.36 -0.58
C LEU A 125 2.05 17.64 -1.28
N ALA A 126 2.99 18.57 -1.53
CA ALA A 126 2.70 19.84 -2.16
C ALA A 126 3.87 20.31 -3.05
N GLY A 127 3.58 21.25 -3.95
CA GLY A 127 4.58 21.89 -4.80
C GLY A 127 5.43 20.90 -5.61
N PRO A 128 6.76 21.01 -5.55
CA PRO A 128 7.66 20.15 -6.35
C PRO A 128 7.48 18.64 -6.11
N ALA A 129 6.99 18.23 -4.92
CA ALA A 129 6.72 16.84 -4.62
C ALA A 129 5.60 16.24 -5.51
N LEU A 130 4.76 17.07 -6.13
CA LEU A 130 3.70 16.65 -7.05
C LEU A 130 4.09 16.78 -8.53
N ALA A 131 5.35 17.10 -8.85
CA ALA A 131 5.82 17.31 -10.23
C ALA A 131 5.84 16.04 -11.10
N GLY A 132 5.37 14.92 -10.59
CA GLY A 132 5.23 13.65 -11.30
C GLY A 132 5.41 12.46 -10.37
N ARG A 133 5.03 11.28 -10.85
CA ARG A 133 5.03 10.03 -10.07
C ARG A 133 6.35 9.70 -9.38
N LYS A 134 7.50 10.06 -9.99
CA LYS A 134 8.83 9.81 -9.38
C LYS A 134 9.07 10.75 -8.20
N ALA A 135 8.74 12.03 -8.37
CA ALA A 135 8.86 13.03 -7.30
C ALA A 135 7.93 12.67 -6.13
N MET A 136 6.68 12.28 -6.42
CA MET A 136 5.74 11.80 -5.41
C MET A 136 6.27 10.59 -4.65
N ALA A 137 6.80 9.59 -5.35
CA ALA A 137 7.36 8.39 -4.71
C ALA A 137 8.53 8.72 -3.79
N GLN A 138 9.47 9.55 -4.24
CA GLN A 138 10.64 9.96 -3.45
C GLN A 138 10.24 10.78 -2.22
N ALA A 139 9.36 11.77 -2.40
CA ALA A 139 8.91 12.63 -1.32
C ALA A 139 8.13 11.83 -0.26
N ALA A 140 7.20 10.97 -0.68
CA ALA A 140 6.45 10.11 0.21
C ALA A 140 7.35 9.14 0.98
N GLN A 141 8.26 8.45 0.28
CA GLN A 141 9.21 7.52 0.92
C GLN A 141 10.13 8.23 1.91
N GLY A 142 10.64 9.41 1.57
CA GLY A 142 11.49 10.21 2.45
C GLY A 142 10.74 10.62 3.73
N ALA A 143 9.50 11.12 3.59
CA ALA A 143 8.67 11.50 4.71
C ALA A 143 8.34 10.31 5.63
N ILE A 144 8.02 9.14 5.07
CA ILE A 144 7.73 7.93 5.82
C ILE A 144 8.96 7.44 6.58
N ARG A 145 10.13 7.36 5.91
CA ARG A 145 11.39 6.95 6.55
C ARG A 145 11.78 7.83 7.73
N ALA A 146 11.60 9.14 7.59
CA ALA A 146 11.90 10.08 8.65
C ALA A 146 11.00 9.91 9.90
N ARG A 147 9.87 9.20 9.78
CA ARG A 147 8.90 8.98 10.86
C ARG A 147 8.98 7.58 11.47
N LEU A 148 9.55 6.61 10.76
CA LEU A 148 9.75 5.27 11.31
C LEU A 148 10.70 5.33 12.51
N PRO A 149 10.49 4.50 13.55
CA PRO A 149 11.42 4.38 14.65
C PRO A 149 12.78 3.89 14.14
N ALA A 150 13.85 4.36 14.79
CA ALA A 150 15.21 3.93 14.49
C ALA A 150 15.46 2.50 15.00
#